data_54a6e886734ce526a8dbf734b8b32924
#
_entry.id   54a6e886734ce526a8dbf734b8b32924
#
_cell.length_a   1.000
_cell.length_b   1.000
_cell.length_c   1.000
_cell.angle_alpha   90.00
_cell.angle_beta   90.00
_cell.angle_gamma   90.00
#
_symmetry.space_group_name_H-M   'P 1'
#
loop_
_entity.id
_entity.type
_entity.pdbx_description
1 polymer ?
#
loop_
_entity_poly.entity_id
_entity_poly.type
_entity_poly.pdbx_seq_one_letter_code
_entity_poly.pdbx_strand_id
1 'polypeptide(L)'
;DGTCDRHIGTNWSGGVQAEYIRFHYANWALVKIPGQPSDYSEGMLKSLLTLADVMPTGYHAARVANVQKGDKVVVIGDGAVGQCAVIAAKMRGASQIILMSRHEDRQKMALESGATAVVAERGQEGITKVREILGGGADAALECVGTEAAIDQALGVLHNGGRMGFVGVPHYENRAIGST
;
A
#
# COMPACT_ATOMS: atom_id res chain seq x y z
N ASP A 1 -13.29 -6.95 9.07
CA ASP A 1 -14.28 -7.70 9.84
C ASP A 1 -13.57 -8.31 11.05
N GLY A 2 -13.95 -7.89 12.29
CA GLY A 2 -13.36 -8.40 13.53
C GLY A 2 -13.47 -9.91 13.75
N THR A 3 -14.08 -10.63 12.83
CA THR A 3 -14.08 -12.09 12.81
C THR A 3 -12.73 -12.66 12.43
N CYS A 4 -11.94 -11.98 11.63
CA CYS A 4 -10.61 -12.43 11.25
C CYS A 4 -9.69 -12.48 12.47
N ASP A 5 -9.70 -11.43 13.29
CA ASP A 5 -8.90 -11.35 14.52
C ASP A 5 -9.34 -12.38 15.57
N ARG A 6 -10.60 -12.70 15.62
CA ARG A 6 -11.12 -13.74 16.52
C ARG A 6 -10.70 -15.15 16.10
N HIS A 7 -10.41 -15.35 14.83
CA HIS A 7 -10.05 -16.65 14.29
C HIS A 7 -8.53 -16.85 14.19
N ILE A 8 -7.76 -15.76 14.13
CA ILE A 8 -6.30 -15.78 13.97
C ILE A 8 -5.66 -15.12 15.19
N GLY A 9 -5.69 -15.75 16.32
CA GLY A 9 -4.72 -15.41 17.35
C GLY A 9 -5.17 -14.55 18.52
N THR A 10 -6.42 -14.13 18.65
CA THR A 10 -6.82 -13.39 19.84
C THR A 10 -7.53 -14.25 20.89
N ASN A 11 -8.68 -14.81 20.58
CA ASN A 11 -9.46 -15.55 21.60
C ASN A 11 -9.43 -17.07 21.47
N TRP A 12 -8.93 -17.59 20.33
CA TRP A 12 -9.05 -19.01 20.00
C TRP A 12 -7.70 -19.72 19.81
N SER A 13 -6.70 -19.00 19.33
CA SER A 13 -5.42 -19.59 18.93
C SER A 13 -4.24 -19.02 19.70
N GLY A 14 -4.43 -17.99 20.53
CA GLY A 14 -3.31 -17.22 21.08
C GLY A 14 -2.58 -16.47 19.97
N GLY A 15 -1.32 -16.08 20.18
CA GLY A 15 -0.47 -15.49 19.15
C GLY A 15 -0.07 -16.50 18.10
N VAL A 16 0.23 -16.03 16.88
CA VAL A 16 0.65 -16.90 15.77
C VAL A 16 2.15 -17.04 15.61
N GLN A 17 2.95 -16.36 16.45
CA GLN A 17 4.40 -16.55 16.51
C GLN A 17 4.75 -17.74 17.42
N ALA A 18 4.57 -18.92 16.90
CA ALA A 18 4.75 -20.18 17.60
C ALA A 18 5.14 -21.29 16.62
N GLU A 19 5.74 -22.38 17.13
CA GLU A 19 6.05 -23.57 16.32
C GLU A 19 4.79 -24.23 15.78
N TYR A 20 3.68 -24.19 16.53
CA TYR A 20 2.39 -24.75 16.17
C TYR A 20 1.28 -23.76 16.50
N ILE A 21 0.33 -23.64 15.59
CA ILE A 21 -0.88 -22.83 15.79
C ILE A 21 -2.13 -23.65 15.47
N ARG A 22 -3.20 -23.38 16.19
CA ARG A 22 -4.52 -23.87 15.83
C ARG A 22 -5.16 -22.91 14.85
N PHE A 23 -5.39 -23.36 13.62
CA PHE A 23 -5.97 -22.55 12.57
C PHE A 23 -7.37 -23.02 12.22
N HIS A 24 -8.39 -22.18 12.46
CA HIS A 24 -9.76 -22.50 12.13
C HIS A 24 -10.01 -22.34 10.63
N TYR A 25 -10.81 -23.24 10.08
CA TYR A 25 -11.18 -23.21 8.65
C TYR A 25 -9.96 -23.17 7.71
N ALA A 26 -8.91 -23.90 8.06
CA ALA A 26 -7.63 -23.88 7.31
C ALA A 26 -7.81 -24.12 5.80
N ASN A 27 -8.75 -24.98 5.41
CA ASN A 27 -9.03 -25.28 4.00
C ASN A 27 -9.57 -24.07 3.20
N TRP A 28 -10.09 -23.07 3.89
CA TRP A 28 -10.64 -21.85 3.27
C TRP A 28 -9.78 -20.62 3.49
N ALA A 29 -9.07 -20.55 4.60
CA ALA A 29 -8.34 -19.38 5.02
C ALA A 29 -6.85 -19.43 4.66
N LEU A 30 -6.29 -20.63 4.42
CA LEU A 30 -4.91 -20.80 4.02
C LEU A 30 -4.78 -20.92 2.50
N VAL A 31 -3.88 -20.12 1.93
CA VAL A 31 -3.49 -20.23 0.52
C VAL A 31 -2.16 -20.98 0.45
N LYS A 32 -2.16 -22.13 -0.21
CA LYS A 32 -0.93 -22.92 -0.38
C LYS A 32 -0.01 -22.24 -1.40
N ILE A 33 1.22 -21.93 -0.96
CA ILE A 33 2.29 -21.53 -1.87
C ILE A 33 2.79 -22.79 -2.59
N PRO A 34 2.99 -22.76 -3.93
CA PRO A 34 3.51 -23.90 -4.69
C PRO A 34 4.88 -24.36 -4.18
N GLY A 35 5.17 -25.65 -4.30
CA GLY A 35 6.47 -26.22 -3.94
C GLY A 35 6.65 -26.47 -2.43
N GLN A 36 7.90 -26.60 -2.03
CA GLN A 36 8.35 -26.79 -0.65
C GLN A 36 9.27 -25.63 -0.25
N PRO A 37 9.45 -25.33 1.05
CA PRO A 37 10.38 -24.28 1.50
C PRO A 37 11.80 -24.44 0.95
N SER A 38 12.26 -25.66 0.75
CA SER A 38 13.58 -25.97 0.16
C SER A 38 13.73 -25.56 -1.30
N ASP A 39 12.64 -25.31 -2.00
CA ASP A 39 12.65 -24.91 -3.41
C ASP A 39 12.90 -23.40 -3.58
N TYR A 40 12.93 -22.66 -2.48
CA TYR A 40 13.06 -21.22 -2.46
C TYR A 40 14.35 -20.77 -1.79
N SER A 41 15.00 -19.74 -2.32
CA SER A 41 16.08 -19.06 -1.63
C SER A 41 15.58 -18.36 -0.35
N GLU A 42 16.46 -18.10 0.60
CA GLU A 42 16.13 -17.36 1.82
C GLU A 42 15.51 -15.98 1.50
N GLY A 43 16.05 -15.27 0.51
CA GLY A 43 15.49 -13.99 0.06
C GLY A 43 14.07 -14.11 -0.49
N MET A 44 13.79 -15.19 -1.23
CA MET A 44 12.45 -15.46 -1.74
C MET A 44 11.48 -15.81 -0.60
N LEU A 45 11.88 -16.59 0.38
CA LEU A 45 11.04 -16.90 1.55
C LEU A 45 10.67 -15.63 2.33
N LYS A 46 11.63 -14.71 2.52
CA LYS A 46 11.36 -13.40 3.13
C LYS A 46 10.38 -12.57 2.30
N SER A 47 10.49 -12.61 0.99
CA SER A 47 9.56 -11.92 0.08
C SER A 47 8.16 -12.55 0.14
N LEU A 48 8.06 -13.87 0.17
CA LEU A 48 6.78 -14.58 0.26
C LEU A 48 6.04 -14.27 1.56
N LEU A 49 6.74 -13.94 2.65
CA LEU A 49 6.13 -13.52 3.91
C LEU A 49 5.27 -12.26 3.73
N THR A 50 5.63 -11.38 2.80
CA THR A 50 4.83 -10.16 2.53
C THR A 50 3.44 -10.46 1.99
N LEU A 51 3.23 -11.65 1.42
CA LEU A 51 1.93 -12.10 0.90
C LEU A 51 0.91 -12.36 2.02
N ALA A 52 1.35 -12.47 3.27
CA ALA A 52 0.44 -12.67 4.39
C ALA A 52 -0.45 -11.44 4.65
N ASP A 53 0.05 -10.21 4.38
CA ASP A 53 -0.68 -8.96 4.63
C ASP A 53 -0.26 -7.82 3.70
N VAL A 54 0.99 -7.33 3.82
CA VAL A 54 1.38 -6.02 3.26
C VAL A 54 1.31 -5.96 1.74
N MET A 55 1.61 -7.07 1.04
CA MET A 55 1.50 -7.11 -0.42
C MET A 55 0.04 -7.13 -0.89
N PRO A 56 -0.86 -7.99 -0.36
CA PRO A 56 -2.28 -7.92 -0.68
C PRO A 56 -2.91 -6.58 -0.32
N THR A 57 -2.52 -5.96 0.80
CA THR A 57 -3.01 -4.65 1.22
C THR A 57 -2.60 -3.55 0.23
N GLY A 58 -1.33 -3.51 -0.17
CA GLY A 58 -0.85 -2.58 -1.21
C GLY A 58 -1.52 -2.82 -2.57
N TYR A 59 -1.71 -4.09 -2.95
CA TYR A 59 -2.43 -4.44 -4.16
C TYR A 59 -3.91 -4.05 -4.09
N HIS A 60 -4.54 -4.23 -2.93
CA HIS A 60 -5.92 -3.81 -2.70
C HIS A 60 -6.08 -2.29 -2.89
N ALA A 61 -5.17 -1.47 -2.36
CA ALA A 61 -5.17 -0.03 -2.58
C ALA A 61 -5.21 0.32 -4.09
N ALA A 62 -4.31 -0.29 -4.87
CA ALA A 62 -4.26 -0.07 -6.32
C ALA A 62 -5.52 -0.60 -7.05
N ARG A 63 -6.10 -1.70 -6.55
CA ARG A 63 -7.33 -2.28 -7.11
C ARG A 63 -8.55 -1.40 -6.87
N VAL A 64 -8.76 -0.92 -5.62
CA VAL A 64 -9.93 -0.10 -5.28
C VAL A 64 -9.82 1.30 -5.86
N ALA A 65 -8.61 1.86 -5.98
CA ALA A 65 -8.37 3.06 -6.78
C ALA A 65 -8.55 2.83 -8.29
N ASN A 66 -8.85 1.59 -8.69
CA ASN A 66 -9.03 1.20 -10.08
C ASN A 66 -7.87 1.68 -10.99
N VAL A 67 -6.63 1.50 -10.53
CA VAL A 67 -5.43 1.85 -11.32
C VAL A 67 -5.48 1.11 -12.65
N GLN A 68 -5.31 1.83 -13.75
CA GLN A 68 -5.32 1.32 -15.11
C GLN A 68 -3.96 1.46 -15.77
N LYS A 69 -3.77 0.75 -16.87
CA LYS A 69 -2.59 0.92 -17.72
C LYS A 69 -2.51 2.35 -18.24
N GLY A 70 -1.37 2.97 -18.03
CA GLY A 70 -1.11 4.35 -18.46
C GLY A 70 -1.39 5.41 -17.38
N ASP A 71 -2.03 5.07 -16.27
CA ASP A 71 -2.33 6.00 -15.18
C ASP A 71 -1.06 6.61 -14.57
N LYS A 72 -1.19 7.83 -14.10
CA LYS A 72 -0.26 8.53 -13.21
C LYS A 72 -0.69 8.26 -11.77
N VAL A 73 0.13 7.59 -11.00
CA VAL A 73 -0.20 7.13 -9.64
C VAL A 73 0.70 7.79 -8.61
N VAL A 74 0.12 8.22 -7.50
CA VAL A 74 0.86 8.73 -6.35
C VAL A 74 0.62 7.82 -5.16
N VAL A 75 1.68 7.36 -4.50
CA VAL A 75 1.62 6.57 -3.27
C VAL A 75 2.02 7.45 -2.11
N ILE A 76 1.16 7.57 -1.11
CA ILE A 76 1.39 8.33 0.12
C ILE A 76 1.75 7.35 1.23
N GLY A 77 2.99 7.46 1.71
CA GLY A 77 3.55 6.56 2.73
C GLY A 77 4.54 5.56 2.16
N ASP A 78 5.65 5.39 2.87
CA ASP A 78 6.83 4.64 2.45
C ASP A 78 7.11 3.39 3.31
N GLY A 79 6.14 3.01 4.14
CA GLY A 79 6.17 1.77 4.91
C GLY A 79 6.01 0.53 4.03
N ALA A 80 5.98 -0.66 4.63
CA ALA A 80 5.87 -1.92 3.89
C ALA A 80 4.66 -1.96 2.94
N VAL A 81 3.51 -1.45 3.38
CA VAL A 81 2.30 -1.37 2.53
C VAL A 81 2.50 -0.40 1.37
N GLY A 82 3.11 0.78 1.61
CA GLY A 82 3.38 1.76 0.54
C GLY A 82 4.38 1.24 -0.49
N GLN A 83 5.45 0.55 -0.08
CA GLN A 83 6.38 -0.13 -1.00
C GLN A 83 5.66 -1.18 -1.85
N CYS A 84 4.80 -1.99 -1.24
CA CYS A 84 3.97 -2.96 -1.95
C CYS A 84 2.94 -2.28 -2.88
N ALA A 85 2.42 -1.12 -2.51
CA ALA A 85 1.53 -0.33 -3.36
C ALA A 85 2.24 0.22 -4.63
N VAL A 86 3.53 0.59 -4.52
CA VAL A 86 4.37 0.93 -5.70
C VAL A 86 4.47 -0.27 -6.65
N ILE A 87 4.80 -1.46 -6.12
CA ILE A 87 4.86 -2.69 -6.92
C ILE A 87 3.50 -2.97 -7.57
N ALA A 88 2.42 -2.86 -6.81
CA ALA A 88 1.06 -3.09 -7.30
C ALA A 88 0.65 -2.12 -8.41
N ALA A 89 0.98 -0.82 -8.28
CA ALA A 89 0.74 0.18 -9.32
C ALA A 89 1.49 -0.17 -10.61
N LYS A 90 2.76 -0.60 -10.49
CA LYS A 90 3.56 -1.08 -11.63
C LYS A 90 2.94 -2.32 -12.28
N MET A 91 2.53 -3.31 -11.49
CA MET A 91 1.88 -4.54 -11.98
C MET A 91 0.58 -4.22 -12.74
N ARG A 92 -0.15 -3.19 -12.35
CA ARG A 92 -1.36 -2.73 -13.03
C ARG A 92 -1.08 -1.84 -14.23
N GLY A 93 0.19 -1.55 -14.53
CA GLY A 93 0.62 -0.86 -15.74
C GLY A 93 0.59 0.66 -15.66
N ALA A 94 0.66 1.25 -14.47
CA ALA A 94 0.81 2.69 -14.31
C ALA A 94 2.02 3.20 -15.12
N SER A 95 1.88 4.35 -15.76
CA SER A 95 2.93 4.95 -16.58
C SER A 95 3.91 5.79 -15.78
N GLN A 96 3.42 6.43 -14.72
CA GLN A 96 4.21 7.20 -13.76
C GLN A 96 3.77 6.80 -12.35
N ILE A 97 4.74 6.58 -11.47
CA ILE A 97 4.49 6.22 -10.07
C ILE A 97 5.38 7.09 -9.20
N ILE A 98 4.78 7.97 -8.42
CA ILE A 98 5.49 8.82 -7.46
C ILE A 98 5.27 8.28 -6.05
N LEU A 99 6.36 8.04 -5.31
CA LEU A 99 6.27 7.78 -3.88
C LEU A 99 6.53 9.07 -3.10
N MET A 100 5.62 9.45 -2.21
CA MET A 100 5.86 10.51 -1.24
C MET A 100 6.53 9.94 0.01
N SER A 101 7.82 10.19 0.15
CA SER A 101 8.69 9.63 1.20
C SER A 101 9.83 10.58 1.53
N ARG A 102 10.13 10.74 2.83
CA ARG A 102 11.29 11.54 3.31
C ARG A 102 12.51 10.67 3.70
N HIS A 103 12.40 9.35 3.66
CA HIS A 103 13.47 8.44 4.07
C HIS A 103 14.24 7.96 2.84
N GLU A 104 15.50 8.36 2.71
CA GLU A 104 16.32 8.11 1.53
C GLU A 104 16.47 6.62 1.18
N ASP A 105 16.64 5.76 2.18
CA ASP A 105 16.72 4.31 2.01
C ASP A 105 15.43 3.73 1.42
N ARG A 106 14.27 4.23 1.87
CA ARG A 106 12.96 3.81 1.37
C ARG A 106 12.65 4.40 0.00
N GLN A 107 13.11 5.62 -0.29
CA GLN A 107 13.04 6.20 -1.63
C GLN A 107 13.81 5.35 -2.64
N LYS A 108 15.04 4.93 -2.30
CA LYS A 108 15.85 4.06 -3.13
C LYS A 108 15.14 2.72 -3.39
N MET A 109 14.61 2.09 -2.35
CA MET A 109 13.86 0.84 -2.47
C MET A 109 12.65 0.99 -3.40
N ALA A 110 11.91 2.10 -3.30
CA ALA A 110 10.76 2.36 -4.17
C ALA A 110 11.16 2.52 -5.64
N LEU A 111 12.25 3.24 -5.91
CA LEU A 111 12.78 3.38 -7.27
C LEU A 111 13.19 2.03 -7.86
N GLU A 112 13.88 1.19 -7.09
CA GLU A 112 14.21 -0.18 -7.49
C GLU A 112 12.96 -1.04 -7.74
N SER A 113 11.89 -0.81 -6.98
CA SER A 113 10.62 -1.53 -7.10
C SER A 113 9.74 -1.04 -8.24
N GLY A 114 10.01 0.16 -8.79
CA GLY A 114 9.30 0.66 -9.96
C GLY A 114 8.66 2.03 -9.84
N ALA A 115 8.91 2.76 -8.75
CA ALA A 115 8.59 4.20 -8.71
C ALA A 115 9.41 4.93 -9.79
N THR A 116 8.78 5.90 -10.44
CA THR A 116 9.42 6.72 -11.48
C THR A 116 10.02 7.99 -10.90
N ALA A 117 9.52 8.42 -9.75
CA ALA A 117 10.04 9.56 -8.99
C ALA A 117 9.70 9.43 -7.50
N VAL A 118 10.36 10.23 -6.68
CA VAL A 118 10.09 10.37 -5.26
C VAL A 118 9.99 11.84 -4.88
N VAL A 119 9.12 12.15 -3.91
CA VAL A 119 8.91 13.50 -3.38
C VAL A 119 9.03 13.42 -1.87
N ALA A 120 9.98 14.19 -1.30
CA ALA A 120 10.26 14.20 0.13
C ALA A 120 9.41 15.22 0.89
N GLU A 121 8.95 16.23 0.22
CA GLU A 121 8.17 17.33 0.76
C GLU A 121 6.76 16.82 1.17
N ARG A 122 6.19 17.51 2.15
CA ARG A 122 4.85 17.20 2.70
C ARG A 122 3.89 18.38 2.58
N GLY A 123 2.63 18.09 2.86
CA GLY A 123 1.58 19.10 2.80
C GLY A 123 1.50 19.77 1.43
N GLN A 124 1.22 21.06 1.41
CA GLN A 124 1.01 21.81 0.16
C GLN A 124 2.23 21.84 -0.75
N GLU A 125 3.44 21.93 -0.18
CA GLU A 125 4.69 21.90 -0.95
C GLU A 125 4.85 20.58 -1.70
N GLY A 126 4.61 19.44 -1.02
CA GLY A 126 4.66 18.12 -1.63
C GLY A 126 3.60 17.94 -2.71
N ILE A 127 2.37 18.43 -2.46
CA ILE A 127 1.29 18.41 -3.45
C ILE A 127 1.69 19.18 -4.71
N THR A 128 2.21 20.39 -4.55
CA THR A 128 2.65 21.24 -5.66
C THR A 128 3.74 20.53 -6.48
N LYS A 129 4.75 20.01 -5.83
CA LYS A 129 5.86 19.32 -6.50
C LYS A 129 5.42 18.06 -7.25
N VAL A 130 4.52 17.26 -6.66
CA VAL A 130 3.93 16.11 -7.35
C VAL A 130 3.18 16.56 -8.61
N ARG A 131 2.36 17.59 -8.51
CA ARG A 131 1.59 18.12 -9.66
C ARG A 131 2.48 18.69 -10.75
N GLU A 132 3.59 19.32 -10.41
CA GLU A 132 4.62 19.79 -11.36
C GLU A 132 5.25 18.61 -12.11
N ILE A 133 5.69 17.56 -11.40
CA ILE A 133 6.31 16.36 -12.00
C ILE A 133 5.32 15.68 -12.96
N LEU A 134 4.05 15.58 -12.58
CA LEU A 134 3.02 14.92 -13.39
C LEU A 134 2.47 15.81 -14.52
N GLY A 135 2.80 17.11 -14.54
CA GLY A 135 2.20 18.06 -15.47
C GLY A 135 0.69 18.25 -15.23
N GLY A 136 0.26 18.17 -13.96
CA GLY A 136 -1.13 18.24 -13.54
C GLY A 136 -1.40 17.38 -12.31
N GLY A 137 -2.61 16.87 -12.15
CA GLY A 137 -2.95 15.94 -11.07
C GLY A 137 -2.75 14.47 -11.44
N ALA A 138 -2.74 13.61 -10.44
CA ALA A 138 -2.68 12.16 -10.60
C ALA A 138 -4.05 11.57 -10.96
N ASP A 139 -4.06 10.47 -11.70
CA ASP A 139 -5.26 9.68 -12.00
C ASP A 139 -5.70 8.87 -10.78
N ALA A 140 -4.73 8.40 -9.98
CA ALA A 140 -4.98 7.65 -8.76
C ALA A 140 -3.99 8.01 -7.64
N ALA A 141 -4.49 8.04 -6.40
CA ALA A 141 -3.70 8.18 -5.19
C ALA A 141 -3.92 6.96 -4.28
N LEU A 142 -2.83 6.40 -3.74
CA LEU A 142 -2.85 5.25 -2.85
C LEU A 142 -2.41 5.71 -1.47
N GLU A 143 -3.37 5.82 -0.54
CA GLU A 143 -3.12 6.27 0.82
C GLU A 143 -2.79 5.08 1.72
N CYS A 144 -1.57 5.04 2.27
CA CYS A 144 -1.01 3.92 3.02
C CYS A 144 -0.51 4.30 4.42
N VAL A 145 -1.00 5.39 5.00
CA VAL A 145 -0.56 5.92 6.30
C VAL A 145 -1.68 5.93 7.34
N GLY A 146 -2.85 6.45 6.97
CA GLY A 146 -4.02 6.54 7.87
C GLY A 146 -4.09 7.82 8.70
N THR A 147 -3.33 8.88 8.37
CA THR A 147 -3.43 10.18 9.04
C THR A 147 -4.26 11.16 8.22
N GLU A 148 -4.85 12.16 8.88
CA GLU A 148 -5.58 13.23 8.18
C GLU A 148 -4.71 13.94 7.16
N ALA A 149 -3.46 14.28 7.53
CA ALA A 149 -2.51 14.92 6.63
C ALA A 149 -2.18 14.06 5.39
N ALA A 150 -2.14 12.73 5.53
CA ALA A 150 -1.90 11.84 4.40
C ALA A 150 -3.11 11.79 3.46
N ILE A 151 -4.32 11.83 4.01
CA ILE A 151 -5.55 11.93 3.22
C ILE A 151 -5.63 13.27 2.48
N ASP A 152 -5.28 14.38 3.15
CA ASP A 152 -5.23 15.70 2.50
C ASP A 152 -4.23 15.71 1.33
N GLN A 153 -3.07 15.11 1.52
CA GLN A 153 -2.10 14.96 0.43
C GLN A 153 -2.65 14.08 -0.70
N ALA A 154 -3.29 12.94 -0.35
CA ALA A 154 -3.86 12.04 -1.34
C ALA A 154 -4.94 12.73 -2.18
N LEU A 155 -5.82 13.51 -1.56
CA LEU A 155 -6.84 14.29 -2.26
C LEU A 155 -6.22 15.43 -3.08
N GLY A 156 -5.25 16.15 -2.51
CA GLY A 156 -4.63 17.32 -3.13
C GLY A 156 -3.78 16.99 -4.37
N VAL A 157 -3.22 15.79 -4.48
CA VAL A 157 -2.44 15.37 -5.65
C VAL A 157 -3.32 14.92 -6.83
N LEU A 158 -4.58 14.59 -6.60
CA LEU A 158 -5.48 14.12 -7.65
C LEU A 158 -5.92 15.27 -8.58
N HIS A 159 -6.17 14.95 -9.82
CA HIS A 159 -6.96 15.81 -10.70
C HIS A 159 -8.47 15.64 -10.44
N ASN A 160 -9.31 16.52 -10.99
CA ASN A 160 -10.76 16.39 -10.89
C ASN A 160 -11.21 15.07 -11.55
N GLY A 161 -11.94 14.24 -10.79
CA GLY A 161 -12.33 12.90 -11.22
C GLY A 161 -11.28 11.81 -10.97
N GLY A 162 -10.14 12.15 -10.35
CA GLY A 162 -9.15 11.17 -9.89
C GLY A 162 -9.73 10.25 -8.81
N ARG A 163 -9.05 9.13 -8.56
CA ARG A 163 -9.53 8.03 -7.71
C ARG A 163 -8.57 7.80 -6.55
N MET A 164 -9.09 7.49 -5.38
CA MET A 164 -8.28 7.19 -4.21
C MET A 164 -8.51 5.76 -3.72
N GLY A 165 -7.43 5.01 -3.49
CA GLY A 165 -7.42 3.78 -2.72
C GLY A 165 -6.89 4.08 -1.32
N PHE A 166 -7.69 3.77 -0.31
CA PHE A 166 -7.40 4.04 1.08
C PHE A 166 -7.22 2.74 1.85
N VAL A 167 -6.04 2.51 2.40
CA VAL A 167 -5.71 1.31 3.20
C VAL A 167 -4.96 1.66 4.49
N GLY A 168 -4.60 2.91 4.70
CA GLY A 168 -4.04 3.36 5.96
C GLY A 168 -5.05 3.16 7.10
N VAL A 169 -4.60 2.64 8.24
CA VAL A 169 -5.48 2.48 9.42
C VAL A 169 -5.77 3.86 10.00
N PRO A 170 -7.05 4.29 10.07
CA PRO A 170 -7.39 5.62 10.56
C PRO A 170 -6.96 5.83 12.00
N HIS A 171 -6.26 6.92 12.26
CA HIS A 171 -5.88 7.39 13.59
C HIS A 171 -6.73 8.58 14.05
N TYR A 172 -7.97 8.68 13.57
CA TYR A 172 -8.93 9.75 13.89
C TYR A 172 -10.35 9.17 13.96
N GLU A 173 -11.21 9.76 14.80
CA GLU A 173 -12.57 9.24 15.02
C GLU A 173 -13.58 9.79 14.02
N ASN A 174 -13.51 11.06 13.68
CA ASN A 174 -14.46 11.71 12.78
C ASN A 174 -13.75 12.71 11.87
N ARG A 175 -13.78 12.44 10.57
CA ARG A 175 -13.31 13.39 9.58
C ARG A 175 -14.40 13.64 8.54
N ALA A 176 -14.81 14.90 8.40
CA ALA A 176 -15.57 15.32 7.25
C ALA A 176 -14.62 15.36 6.03
N ILE A 177 -14.93 14.62 4.98
CA ILE A 177 -14.34 14.85 3.66
C ILE A 177 -15.08 16.07 3.10
N GLY A 178 -14.58 17.26 3.47
CA GLY A 178 -15.19 18.50 3.05
C GLY A 178 -14.98 18.77 1.56
N SER A 179 -15.97 19.38 0.94
CA SER A 179 -15.76 20.14 -0.29
C SER A 179 -14.90 21.37 0.06
N THR A 180 -13.70 21.46 -0.43
CA THR A 180 -12.95 22.71 -0.49
C THR A 180 -13.45 23.58 -1.61
#